data_6bf60263e9c360853f42ddbf7a97d2fa
#
_entry.id   6bf60263e9c360853f42ddbf7a97d2fa
#
_cell.length_a   1.000
_cell.length_b   1.000
_cell.length_c   1.000
_cell.angle_alpha   90.00
_cell.angle_beta   90.00
_cell.angle_gamma   90.00
#
_symmetry.space_group_name_H-M   'P 1'
#
loop_
_entity.id
_entity.type
_entity.pdbx_description
1 polymer ?
#
loop_
_entity_poly.entity_id
_entity_poly.type
_entity_poly.pdbx_seq_one_letter_code
_entity_poly.pdbx_strand_id
1 'polypeptide(L)'
;MEKIINEIINDPCFMEGAAWNRRSFYANAMIVKEGDVGKSLFFIESGQLRVSVDVELEERRSAKPGIGDLDKGDLFGDTCLHESGVRTATVIAITEGCLLEINGERLGAYLDAHPLKGYVFYKRLFEMLFNRLSSGNRRIQYLLAWGLKARLSASKSSPSSSASRKS
;
A
#
# COMPACT_ATOMS: atom_id res chain seq x y z
N MET A 1 13.85 3.26 7.27
CA MET A 1 13.60 1.81 7.21
C MET A 1 14.83 1.04 6.75
N GLU A 2 15.49 1.43 5.68
CA GLU A 2 16.64 0.73 5.06
C GLU A 2 17.73 0.31 6.06
N LYS A 3 18.18 1.21 6.95
CA LYS A 3 19.23 0.89 7.93
C LYS A 3 18.87 -0.30 8.83
N ILE A 4 17.68 -0.31 9.42
CA ILE A 4 17.28 -1.40 10.33
C ILE A 4 17.04 -2.72 9.58
N ILE A 5 16.50 -2.70 8.35
CA ILE A 5 16.37 -3.89 7.52
C ILE A 5 17.76 -4.48 7.23
N ASN A 6 18.73 -3.65 6.83
CA ASN A 6 20.09 -4.11 6.56
C ASN A 6 20.77 -4.71 7.83
N GLU A 7 20.53 -4.13 9.01
CA GLU A 7 21.02 -4.68 10.27
C GLU A 7 20.39 -6.06 10.60
N ILE A 8 19.13 -6.28 10.23
CA ILE A 8 18.43 -7.54 10.45
C ILE A 8 18.90 -8.62 9.47
N ILE A 9 18.94 -8.33 8.17
CA ILE A 9 19.29 -9.34 7.16
C ILE A 9 20.77 -9.74 7.19
N ASN A 10 21.65 -8.89 7.73
CA ASN A 10 23.07 -9.20 7.92
C ASN A 10 23.36 -9.92 9.26
N ASP A 11 22.32 -10.14 10.10
CA ASP A 11 22.50 -10.90 11.33
C ASP A 11 22.59 -12.39 11.03
N PRO A 12 23.63 -13.10 11.51
CA PRO A 12 23.78 -14.55 11.27
C PRO A 12 22.59 -15.40 11.74
N CYS A 13 21.80 -14.89 12.69
CA CYS A 13 20.61 -15.58 13.17
C CYS A 13 19.38 -15.39 12.24
N PHE A 14 19.48 -14.53 11.22
CA PHE A 14 18.38 -14.20 10.29
C PHE A 14 18.77 -14.53 8.86
N MET A 15 18.88 -15.84 8.56
CA MET A 15 19.51 -16.37 7.34
C MET A 15 18.64 -16.20 6.08
N GLU A 16 19.32 -15.87 4.98
CA GLU A 16 18.75 -15.97 3.63
C GLU A 16 18.30 -17.39 3.30
N GLY A 17 17.28 -17.54 2.50
CA GLY A 17 16.67 -18.84 2.16
C GLY A 17 15.73 -19.40 3.22
N ALA A 18 15.87 -18.97 4.49
CA ALA A 18 15.03 -19.40 5.60
C ALA A 18 14.10 -18.28 6.09
N ALA A 19 14.67 -17.13 6.44
CA ALA A 19 13.93 -16.01 7.01
C ALA A 19 13.57 -14.94 5.97
N TRP A 20 14.35 -14.82 4.93
CA TRP A 20 14.13 -13.90 3.83
C TRP A 20 14.76 -14.39 2.53
N ASN A 21 14.29 -13.86 1.40
CA ASN A 21 14.84 -14.12 0.06
C ASN A 21 14.91 -12.83 -0.72
N ARG A 22 15.94 -12.70 -1.59
CA ARG A 22 15.98 -11.63 -2.58
C ARG A 22 15.22 -12.08 -3.83
N ARG A 23 14.32 -11.22 -4.34
CA ARG A 23 13.47 -11.50 -5.48
C ARG A 23 13.52 -10.36 -6.48
N SER A 24 13.97 -10.64 -7.70
CA SER A 24 13.88 -9.71 -8.83
C SER A 24 12.47 -9.73 -9.43
N PHE A 25 12.04 -8.61 -9.99
CA PHE A 25 10.78 -8.48 -10.69
C PHE A 25 10.93 -7.62 -11.94
N TYR A 26 10.07 -7.88 -12.93
CA TYR A 26 9.99 -7.12 -14.17
C TYR A 26 8.83 -6.13 -14.12
N ALA A 27 8.85 -5.12 -15.00
CA ALA A 27 7.72 -4.21 -15.16
C ALA A 27 6.42 -4.98 -15.45
N ASN A 28 5.31 -4.51 -14.89
CA ASN A 28 3.98 -5.12 -14.93
C ASN A 28 3.85 -6.47 -14.18
N ALA A 29 4.89 -6.94 -13.48
CA ALA A 29 4.76 -8.12 -12.63
C ALA A 29 3.82 -7.83 -11.45
N MET A 30 2.86 -8.72 -11.19
CA MET A 30 2.03 -8.70 -9.99
C MET A 30 2.83 -9.29 -8.83
N ILE A 31 3.07 -8.51 -7.80
CA ILE A 31 3.85 -8.93 -6.61
C ILE A 31 2.93 -9.56 -5.57
N VAL A 32 1.82 -8.91 -5.26
CA VAL A 32 0.75 -9.40 -4.38
C VAL A 32 -0.60 -9.04 -4.96
N LYS A 33 -1.61 -9.85 -4.63
CA LYS A 33 -2.99 -9.65 -5.06
C LYS A 33 -3.87 -9.40 -3.84
N GLU A 34 -4.80 -8.45 -3.95
CA GLU A 34 -5.82 -8.17 -2.96
C GLU A 34 -6.65 -9.43 -2.66
N GLY A 35 -6.93 -9.67 -1.39
CA GLY A 35 -7.69 -10.83 -0.90
C GLY A 35 -6.85 -12.10 -0.69
N ASP A 36 -5.65 -12.20 -1.23
CA ASP A 36 -4.77 -13.35 -0.98
C ASP A 36 -4.28 -13.35 0.47
N VAL A 37 -4.05 -14.54 1.02
CA VAL A 37 -3.38 -14.70 2.32
C VAL A 37 -1.87 -14.76 2.10
N GLY A 38 -1.13 -13.88 2.76
CA GLY A 38 0.32 -13.81 2.62
C GLY A 38 1.03 -13.68 3.96
N LYS A 39 2.11 -14.43 4.13
CA LYS A 39 2.93 -14.47 5.36
C LYS A 39 4.23 -13.68 5.25
N SER A 40 4.43 -12.98 4.14
CA SER A 40 5.65 -12.21 3.89
C SER A 40 5.37 -10.72 3.87
N LEU A 41 6.32 -9.95 4.38
CA LEU A 41 6.42 -8.54 4.08
C LEU A 41 7.56 -8.30 3.08
N PHE A 42 7.52 -7.17 2.40
CA PHE A 42 8.43 -6.87 1.29
C PHE A 42 9.10 -5.52 1.52
N PHE A 43 10.43 -5.49 1.36
CA PHE A 43 11.21 -4.26 1.35
C PHE A 43 11.78 -4.02 -0.05
N ILE A 44 11.62 -2.82 -0.60
CA ILE A 44 12.03 -2.48 -1.96
C ILE A 44 13.49 -2.04 -1.96
N GLU A 45 14.38 -2.84 -2.55
CA GLU A 45 15.79 -2.49 -2.75
C GLU A 45 16.00 -1.61 -3.97
N SER A 46 15.21 -1.82 -5.03
CA SER A 46 15.23 -1.02 -6.26
C SER A 46 13.93 -1.18 -7.04
N GLY A 47 13.64 -0.23 -7.94
CA GLY A 47 12.43 -0.20 -8.75
C GLY A 47 11.29 0.56 -8.09
N GLN A 48 10.15 0.60 -8.79
CA GLN A 48 8.94 1.31 -8.37
C GLN A 48 7.73 0.41 -8.55
N LEU A 49 6.85 0.40 -7.56
CA LEU A 49 5.63 -0.41 -7.53
C LEU A 49 4.40 0.49 -7.37
N ARG A 50 3.25 0.03 -7.85
CA ARG A 50 1.96 0.69 -7.69
C ARG A 50 1.02 -0.14 -6.84
N VAL A 51 0.42 0.50 -5.84
CA VAL A 51 -0.66 -0.07 -5.03
C VAL A 51 -1.98 0.30 -5.66
N SER A 52 -2.83 -0.69 -5.92
CA SER A 52 -4.19 -0.51 -6.44
C SER A 52 -5.18 -1.33 -5.62
N VAL A 53 -6.42 -0.88 -5.61
CA VAL A 53 -7.56 -1.60 -5.01
C VAL A 53 -8.61 -1.86 -6.06
N ASP A 54 -9.33 -2.97 -5.93
CA ASP A 54 -10.47 -3.25 -6.79
C ASP A 54 -11.67 -2.42 -6.31
N VAL A 55 -12.18 -1.54 -7.18
CA VAL A 55 -13.38 -0.75 -6.91
C VAL A 55 -14.49 -1.26 -7.81
N GLU A 56 -15.53 -1.84 -7.20
CA GLU A 56 -16.75 -2.17 -7.90
C GLU A 56 -17.54 -0.87 -8.17
N LEU A 57 -17.71 -0.54 -9.46
CA LEU A 57 -18.57 0.54 -9.90
C LEU A 57 -19.94 -0.06 -10.23
N GLU A 58 -21.02 0.74 -10.01
CA GLU A 58 -22.36 0.38 -10.45
C GLU A 58 -22.33 -0.02 -11.94
N GLU A 59 -23.11 -1.04 -12.35
CA GLU A 59 -23.17 -1.61 -13.70
C GLU A 59 -22.03 -2.59 -14.11
N ARG A 60 -21.47 -3.40 -13.21
CA ARG A 60 -20.46 -4.45 -13.52
C ARG A 60 -19.16 -3.91 -14.15
N ARG A 61 -18.83 -2.67 -13.95
CA ARG A 61 -17.54 -2.10 -14.34
C ARG A 61 -16.61 -2.13 -13.13
N SER A 62 -15.51 -2.85 -13.20
CA SER A 62 -14.45 -2.77 -12.21
C SER A 62 -13.40 -1.76 -12.66
N ALA A 63 -12.94 -0.92 -11.74
CA ALA A 63 -11.79 -0.04 -11.96
C ALA A 63 -10.72 -0.38 -10.93
N LYS A 64 -9.46 -0.33 -11.33
CA LYS A 64 -8.30 -0.52 -10.44
C LYS A 64 -7.52 0.79 -10.29
N PRO A 65 -8.07 1.78 -9.57
CA PRO A 65 -7.35 3.02 -9.37
C PRO A 65 -6.09 2.76 -8.54
N GLY A 66 -4.98 3.35 -8.95
CA GLY A 66 -3.78 3.42 -8.15
C GLY A 66 -4.02 4.30 -6.92
N ILE A 67 -3.86 3.74 -5.73
CA ILE A 67 -3.99 4.48 -4.47
C ILE A 67 -2.67 5.04 -3.98
N GLY A 68 -1.54 4.57 -4.52
CA GLY A 68 -0.21 5.07 -4.19
C GLY A 68 0.87 4.35 -4.95
N ASP A 69 2.01 5.00 -5.05
CA ASP A 69 3.23 4.39 -5.55
C ASP A 69 4.18 4.13 -4.38
N LEU A 70 4.99 3.09 -4.50
CA LEU A 70 6.01 2.65 -3.56
C LEU A 70 7.35 2.71 -4.25
N ASP A 71 8.33 3.30 -3.59
CA ASP A 71 9.67 3.51 -4.11
C ASP A 71 10.71 2.71 -3.34
N LYS A 72 11.95 2.75 -3.80
CA LYS A 72 13.10 2.21 -3.07
C LYS A 72 13.08 2.68 -1.60
N GLY A 73 13.28 1.76 -0.67
CA GLY A 73 13.28 2.01 0.76
C GLY A 73 11.92 1.87 1.44
N ASP A 74 10.85 1.71 0.65
CA ASP A 74 9.51 1.42 1.17
C ASP A 74 9.36 -0.04 1.56
N LEU A 75 8.45 -0.26 2.50
CA LEU A 75 8.07 -1.58 3.00
C LEU A 75 6.57 -1.74 2.84
N PHE A 76 6.11 -2.92 2.41
CA PHE A 76 4.69 -3.23 2.25
C PHE A 76 4.40 -4.70 2.61
N GLY A 77 3.12 -5.05 2.67
CA GLY A 77 2.69 -6.38 3.10
C GLY A 77 2.76 -6.59 4.61
N ASP A 78 2.85 -5.50 5.37
CA ASP A 78 2.90 -5.44 6.84
C ASP A 78 1.71 -6.10 7.54
N THR A 79 0.60 -6.35 6.83
CA THR A 79 -0.54 -7.13 7.33
C THR A 79 -0.15 -8.54 7.77
N CYS A 80 0.97 -9.10 7.27
CA CYS A 80 1.48 -10.39 7.71
C CYS A 80 2.03 -10.40 9.14
N LEU A 81 2.28 -9.24 9.72
CA LEU A 81 2.67 -9.08 11.13
C LEU A 81 1.44 -9.08 12.05
N HIS A 82 0.24 -9.10 11.47
CA HIS A 82 -1.05 -9.18 12.16
C HIS A 82 -1.71 -10.53 11.86
N GLU A 83 -2.60 -11.00 12.74
CA GLU A 83 -3.22 -12.33 12.69
C GLU A 83 -3.94 -12.66 11.36
N SER A 84 -4.47 -11.67 10.66
CA SER A 84 -5.26 -11.92 9.44
C SER A 84 -4.42 -12.32 8.22
N GLY A 85 -3.24 -11.73 8.05
CA GLY A 85 -2.37 -11.96 6.88
C GLY A 85 -3.01 -11.68 5.51
N VAL A 86 -4.25 -11.19 5.44
CA VAL A 86 -4.97 -10.93 4.19
C VAL A 86 -4.43 -9.67 3.55
N ARG A 87 -4.14 -9.73 2.24
CA ARG A 87 -3.67 -8.60 1.44
C ARG A 87 -4.80 -7.61 1.20
N THR A 88 -4.61 -6.38 1.62
CA THR A 88 -5.61 -5.29 1.51
C THR A 88 -5.57 -4.53 0.20
N ALA A 89 -4.61 -4.84 -0.66
CA ALA A 89 -4.44 -4.22 -1.97
C ALA A 89 -3.62 -5.11 -2.90
N THR A 90 -3.74 -4.83 -4.20
CA THR A 90 -2.89 -5.42 -5.25
C THR A 90 -1.66 -4.52 -5.46
N VAL A 91 -0.47 -5.11 -5.56
CA VAL A 91 0.78 -4.40 -5.85
C VAL A 91 1.37 -4.90 -7.15
N ILE A 92 1.59 -3.98 -8.10
CA ILE A 92 2.09 -4.25 -9.45
C ILE A 92 3.35 -3.42 -9.69
N ALA A 93 4.34 -4.01 -10.33
CA ALA A 93 5.58 -3.33 -10.69
C ALA A 93 5.34 -2.29 -11.80
N ILE A 94 5.83 -1.07 -11.60
CA ILE A 94 5.89 -0.02 -12.64
C ILE A 94 7.17 -0.20 -13.47
N THR A 95 8.28 -0.44 -12.79
CA THR A 95 9.60 -0.69 -13.42
C THR A 95 10.09 -2.09 -13.05
N GLU A 96 11.16 -2.52 -13.64
CA GLU A 96 11.95 -3.64 -13.12
C GLU A 96 12.66 -3.26 -11.81
N GLY A 97 13.00 -4.25 -10.99
CA GLY A 97 13.68 -4.00 -9.73
C GLY A 97 13.89 -5.26 -8.90
N CYS A 98 14.19 -5.03 -7.62
CA CYS A 98 14.48 -6.07 -6.66
C CYS A 98 13.85 -5.74 -5.30
N LEU A 99 13.36 -6.76 -4.61
CA LEU A 99 12.82 -6.67 -3.27
C LEU A 99 13.35 -7.78 -2.37
N LEU A 100 13.32 -7.54 -1.08
CA LEU A 100 13.49 -8.56 -0.05
C LEU A 100 12.11 -9.06 0.35
N GLU A 101 11.84 -10.33 0.15
CA GLU A 101 10.67 -11.02 0.66
C GLU A 101 11.01 -11.63 2.02
N ILE A 102 10.44 -11.08 3.09
CA ILE A 102 10.78 -11.41 4.48
C ILE A 102 9.61 -12.17 5.11
N ASN A 103 9.87 -13.33 5.68
CA ASN A 103 8.86 -14.10 6.40
C ASN A 103 8.46 -13.36 7.68
N GLY A 104 7.17 -13.01 7.81
CA GLY A 104 6.64 -12.20 8.91
C GLY A 104 6.73 -12.89 10.27
N GLU A 105 6.46 -14.20 10.33
CA GLU A 105 6.53 -14.98 11.58
C GLU A 105 7.98 -15.06 12.09
N ARG A 106 8.94 -15.33 11.20
CA ARG A 106 10.37 -15.35 11.56
C ARG A 106 10.89 -13.97 11.95
N LEU A 107 10.42 -12.93 11.26
CA LEU A 107 10.75 -11.56 11.63
C LEU A 107 10.20 -11.22 13.01
N GLY A 108 8.94 -11.54 13.30
CA GLY A 108 8.34 -11.33 14.62
C GLY A 108 9.16 -12.00 15.73
N ALA A 109 9.44 -13.31 15.58
CA ALA A 109 10.24 -14.05 16.54
C ALA A 109 11.68 -13.48 16.72
N TYR A 110 12.29 -13.02 15.63
CA TYR A 110 13.59 -12.35 15.69
C TYR A 110 13.53 -11.03 16.47
N LEU A 111 12.52 -10.20 16.22
CA LEU A 111 12.35 -8.92 16.90
C LEU A 111 12.04 -9.09 18.38
N ASP A 112 11.28 -10.11 18.76
CA ASP A 112 11.02 -10.48 20.16
C ASP A 112 12.30 -10.91 20.89
N ALA A 113 13.16 -11.67 20.21
CA ALA A 113 14.46 -12.07 20.74
C ALA A 113 15.49 -10.92 20.81
N HIS A 114 15.25 -9.84 20.05
CA HIS A 114 16.13 -8.66 19.97
C HIS A 114 15.35 -7.35 20.24
N PRO A 115 14.90 -7.09 21.48
CA PRO A 115 13.96 -5.99 21.79
C PRO A 115 14.42 -4.60 21.35
N LEU A 116 15.72 -4.31 21.39
CA LEU A 116 16.25 -3.01 20.94
C LEU A 116 16.08 -2.83 19.43
N LYS A 117 16.36 -3.87 18.64
CA LYS A 117 16.12 -3.87 17.19
C LYS A 117 14.62 -3.83 16.90
N GLY A 118 13.83 -4.58 17.67
CA GLY A 118 12.36 -4.58 17.61
C GLY A 118 11.79 -3.18 17.82
N TYR A 119 12.22 -2.49 18.87
CA TYR A 119 11.80 -1.12 19.12
C TYR A 119 12.09 -0.18 17.94
N VAL A 120 13.31 -0.23 17.40
CA VAL A 120 13.70 0.62 16.26
C VAL A 120 12.88 0.27 15.02
N PHE A 121 12.67 -1.03 14.74
CA PHE A 121 11.87 -1.50 13.61
C PHE A 121 10.42 -0.99 13.70
N TYR A 122 9.74 -1.26 14.82
CA TYR A 122 8.34 -0.87 14.99
C TYR A 122 8.16 0.65 15.03
N LYS A 123 9.11 1.40 15.58
CA LYS A 123 9.10 2.87 15.52
C LYS A 123 9.15 3.36 14.07
N ARG A 124 10.03 2.80 13.24
CA ARG A 124 10.13 3.16 11.81
C ARG A 124 8.92 2.72 11.01
N LEU A 125 8.38 1.55 11.31
CA LEU A 125 7.13 1.07 10.73
C LEU A 125 5.97 2.02 11.05
N PHE A 126 5.83 2.41 12.32
CA PHE A 126 4.81 3.37 12.75
C PHE A 126 4.93 4.72 12.03
N GLU A 127 6.13 5.30 11.96
CA GLU A 127 6.39 6.55 11.24
C GLU A 127 5.95 6.45 9.77
N MET A 128 6.27 5.34 9.12
CA MET A 128 5.89 5.08 7.73
C MET A 128 4.37 4.94 7.55
N LEU A 129 3.70 4.16 8.41
CA LEU A 129 2.26 3.97 8.38
C LEU A 129 1.51 5.27 8.68
N PHE A 130 2.00 6.07 9.64
CA PHE A 130 1.44 7.38 9.94
C PHE A 130 1.52 8.33 8.74
N ASN A 131 2.64 8.36 8.03
CA ASN A 131 2.80 9.18 6.82
C ASN A 131 1.85 8.72 5.70
N ARG A 132 1.67 7.40 5.52
CA ARG A 132 0.71 6.84 4.55
C ARG A 132 -0.73 7.22 4.90
N LEU A 133 -1.12 7.08 6.16
CA LEU A 133 -2.44 7.47 6.66
C LEU A 133 -2.70 8.96 6.42
N SER A 134 -1.76 9.83 6.78
CA SER A 134 -1.86 11.28 6.59
C SER A 134 -2.01 11.66 5.12
N SER A 135 -1.27 11.00 4.24
CA SER A 135 -1.35 11.18 2.78
C SER A 135 -2.69 10.70 2.23
N GLY A 136 -3.19 9.56 2.71
CA GLY A 136 -4.49 9.02 2.37
C GLY A 136 -5.63 9.97 2.77
N ASN A 137 -5.61 10.47 3.99
CA ASN A 137 -6.61 11.43 4.49
C ASN A 137 -6.63 12.72 3.64
N ARG A 138 -5.47 13.22 3.24
CA ARG A 138 -5.38 14.40 2.36
C ARG A 138 -6.01 14.13 0.99
N ARG A 139 -5.80 12.96 0.40
CA ARG A 139 -6.44 12.56 -0.86
C ARG A 139 -7.96 12.50 -0.73
N ILE A 140 -8.48 11.93 0.36
CA ILE A 140 -9.92 11.90 0.65
C ILE A 140 -10.49 13.33 0.71
N GLN A 141 -9.81 14.24 1.40
CA GLN A 141 -10.24 15.66 1.45
C GLN A 141 -10.33 16.29 0.07
N TYR A 142 -9.34 16.06 -0.81
CA TYR A 142 -9.38 16.57 -2.18
C TYR A 142 -10.53 16.00 -3.00
N LEU A 143 -10.78 14.69 -2.90
CA LEU A 143 -11.89 14.03 -3.59
C LEU A 143 -13.26 14.54 -3.12
N LEU A 144 -13.44 14.73 -1.81
CA LEU A 144 -14.65 15.32 -1.24
C LEU A 144 -14.85 16.76 -1.72
N ALA A 145 -13.81 17.59 -1.69
CA ALA A 145 -13.88 18.96 -2.16
C ALA A 145 -14.25 19.05 -3.65
N TRP A 146 -13.68 18.15 -4.47
CA TRP A 146 -14.00 18.07 -5.90
C TRP A 146 -15.45 17.61 -6.13
N GLY A 147 -15.90 16.57 -5.43
CA GLY A 147 -17.27 16.06 -5.51
C GLY A 147 -18.33 17.09 -5.09
N LEU A 148 -18.05 17.88 -4.05
CA LEU A 148 -18.93 18.97 -3.62
C LEU A 148 -19.01 20.09 -4.67
N LYS A 149 -17.89 20.49 -5.27
CA LYS A 149 -17.86 21.47 -6.37
C LYS A 149 -18.66 21.00 -7.58
N ALA A 150 -18.53 19.74 -7.98
CA ALA A 150 -19.26 19.16 -9.10
C ALA A 150 -20.78 19.19 -8.86
N ARG A 151 -21.25 18.87 -7.65
CA ARG A 151 -22.67 18.94 -7.29
C ARG A 151 -23.21 20.38 -7.33
N LEU A 152 -22.45 21.35 -6.80
CA LEU A 152 -22.84 22.75 -6.80
C LEU A 152 -22.92 23.36 -8.22
N SER A 153 -22.05 22.94 -9.13
CA SER A 153 -22.10 23.37 -10.53
C SER A 153 -23.30 22.75 -11.28
N ALA A 154 -23.60 21.47 -11.02
CA ALA A 154 -24.75 20.80 -11.61
C ALA A 154 -26.09 21.42 -11.18
N SER A 155 -26.23 21.86 -9.91
CA SER A 155 -27.45 22.51 -9.41
C SER A 155 -27.69 23.90 -9.99
N LYS A 156 -26.63 24.58 -10.49
CA LYS A 156 -26.76 25.91 -11.14
C LYS A 156 -27.17 25.85 -12.62
N SER A 157 -27.09 24.67 -13.24
CA SER A 157 -27.40 24.49 -14.67
C SER A 157 -28.83 24.00 -14.95
N SER A 158 -29.70 23.89 -13.96
CA SER A 158 -31.13 23.59 -14.17
C SER A 158 -31.82 24.84 -14.65
N PRO A 159 -32.34 24.92 -15.91
CA PRO A 159 -33.11 26.07 -16.37
C PRO A 159 -34.45 26.11 -15.64
N SER A 160 -34.78 27.26 -15.05
CA SER A 160 -36.09 27.54 -14.52
C SER A 160 -37.11 27.52 -15.69
N SER A 161 -37.87 26.43 -15.80
CA SER A 161 -39.04 26.38 -16.69
C SER A 161 -40.11 27.32 -16.15
N SER A 162 -40.05 28.59 -16.55
CA SER A 162 -41.17 29.52 -16.38
C SER A 162 -42.21 29.21 -17.45
N ALA A 163 -43.17 28.35 -17.11
CA ALA A 163 -44.36 28.18 -17.89
C ALA A 163 -45.20 29.48 -17.82
N SER A 164 -45.11 30.31 -18.85
CA SER A 164 -46.04 31.40 -19.09
C SER A 164 -47.35 30.78 -19.60
N ARG A 165 -48.35 30.64 -18.71
CA ARG A 165 -49.73 30.51 -19.12
C ARG A 165 -50.23 31.92 -19.50
N LYS A 166 -50.50 32.12 -20.76
CA LYS A 166 -51.42 33.17 -21.23
C LYS A 166 -52.73 32.57 -21.75
N SER A 167 -53.75 33.12 -21.26
CA SER A 167 -55.20 33.05 -21.50
C SER A 167 -55.64 32.69 -22.90
#